data_7c7b7696890c1f636c92049eb467de6c
#
_entry.id   7c7b7696890c1f636c92049eb467de6c
#
_cell.length_a   1.000
_cell.length_b   1.000
_cell.length_c   1.000
_cell.angle_alpha   90.00
_cell.angle_beta   90.00
_cell.angle_gamma   90.00
#
_symmetry.space_group_name_H-M   'P 1'
#
loop_
_entity.id
_entity.type
_entity.pdbx_description
1 polymer ?
#
loop_
_entity_poly.entity_id
_entity_poly.type
_entity_poly.pdbx_seq_one_letter_code
_entity_poly.pdbx_strand_id
1 'polypeptide(L)'
;MVSARDNYAEIKEPSSSNKHSWFGGKFKNLVVFGDSYTDESRLDYFTAHNNTPPPVGLLLPESLDASDGGRVWPRYVSEYSGAKLYNYAIAGGICTTSIVPQARATSKDLYAAILETEMPTWLAESQLASTHSPHKKFYTGSADDTLYAMWIGVNDIGKKNIFVDSQTPGTSLTTFTDCVFIAFDRIYKNGGRKFVLMNVPPLELHPIYATPENKGVPPGTPDWPNKPSNLTEVSFKMYEYTSAVNEIFKFQVPFQQHVAKRYPGAKWAVYVVNSLFKDIHQNPQKYLNGTTPLDVLDFIHHCEAGAANCTDLPGDRDSFMFYDSLHPSEQVHRVVAQNFMDVINGGSKFATYW
;
A
#
# COMPACT_ATOMS: atom_id res chain seq x y z
N MET A 1 4.96 31.51 17.11
CA MET A 1 4.08 30.42 16.63
C MET A 1 3.62 29.63 17.83
N VAL A 2 2.35 29.72 18.18
CA VAL A 2 1.78 29.10 19.38
C VAL A 2 1.52 27.63 19.07
N SER A 3 2.12 26.73 19.82
CA SER A 3 1.90 25.28 19.76
C SER A 3 0.47 24.98 20.25
N ALA A 4 -0.43 24.65 19.33
CA ALA A 4 -1.77 24.13 19.63
C ALA A 4 -1.75 22.58 19.66
N ARG A 5 -0.81 22.04 20.39
CA ARG A 5 -0.77 20.59 20.64
C ARG A 5 -0.65 20.38 22.12
N ASP A 6 -1.72 20.05 22.80
CA ASP A 6 -1.71 19.35 24.08
C ASP A 6 -3.06 19.51 24.77
N ASN A 7 -4.12 18.90 24.24
CA ASN A 7 -5.35 18.62 25.01
C ASN A 7 -6.34 17.72 24.21
N TYR A 8 -5.83 16.68 23.55
CA TYR A 8 -6.70 15.57 23.17
C TYR A 8 -6.56 14.49 24.25
N ALA A 9 -7.68 14.17 24.90
CA ALA A 9 -7.73 13.08 25.84
C ALA A 9 -7.13 11.81 25.21
N GLU A 10 -6.05 11.29 25.78
CA GLU A 10 -5.53 9.96 25.44
C GLU A 10 -6.69 8.97 25.56
N ILE A 11 -7.11 8.42 24.45
CA ILE A 11 -7.92 7.20 24.47
C ILE A 11 -6.98 6.15 25.03
N LYS A 12 -7.14 5.80 26.30
CA LYS A 12 -6.36 4.75 26.96
C LYS A 12 -6.53 3.48 26.16
N GLU A 13 -5.44 3.05 25.55
CA GLU A 13 -5.35 1.72 24.99
C GLU A 13 -5.69 0.67 26.06
N PRO A 14 -6.44 -0.39 25.75
CA PRO A 14 -6.65 -1.47 26.71
C PRO A 14 -5.28 -2.06 27.06
N SER A 15 -4.96 -2.09 28.36
CA SER A 15 -3.69 -2.58 28.90
C SER A 15 -3.38 -3.98 28.38
N SER A 16 -2.30 -4.12 27.63
CA SER A 16 -1.82 -5.39 27.08
C SER A 16 -1.20 -6.27 28.16
N SER A 17 -2.01 -7.07 28.85
CA SER A 17 -1.51 -8.09 29.78
C SER A 17 -1.79 -9.55 29.34
N ASN A 18 -2.02 -9.80 28.05
CA ASN A 18 -1.99 -11.14 27.50
C ASN A 18 -1.36 -11.10 26.09
N LYS A 19 -0.12 -11.62 25.97
CA LYS A 19 0.55 -11.88 24.70
C LYS A 19 -0.17 -13.00 23.94
N HIS A 20 -1.41 -12.78 23.56
CA HIS A 20 -2.07 -13.62 22.57
C HIS A 20 -1.91 -12.94 21.23
N SER A 21 -1.26 -13.62 20.28
CA SER A 21 -1.19 -13.18 18.89
C SER A 21 -2.57 -12.65 18.45
N TRP A 22 -2.65 -11.41 17.96
CA TRP A 22 -3.89 -10.83 17.44
C TRP A 22 -4.53 -11.75 16.40
N PHE A 23 -3.72 -12.37 15.56
CA PHE A 23 -4.17 -13.32 14.55
C PHE A 23 -4.63 -14.66 15.17
N GLY A 24 -4.10 -15.06 16.32
CA GLY A 24 -4.46 -16.30 17.01
C GLY A 24 -3.75 -17.56 16.51
N GLY A 25 -2.55 -17.42 15.92
CA GLY A 25 -1.74 -18.52 15.43
C GLY A 25 -1.03 -18.24 14.11
N LYS A 26 -0.48 -19.28 13.48
CA LYS A 26 0.13 -19.17 12.15
C LYS A 26 -0.95 -19.04 11.08
N PHE A 27 -0.85 -18.04 10.22
CA PHE A 27 -1.66 -17.98 9.01
C PHE A 27 -0.98 -18.77 7.88
N LYS A 28 -1.78 -19.33 6.99
CA LYS A 28 -1.32 -20.15 5.86
C LYS A 28 -1.37 -19.40 4.54
N ASN A 29 -2.24 -18.40 4.46
CA ASN A 29 -2.46 -17.64 3.25
C ASN A 29 -2.42 -16.14 3.54
N LEU A 30 -1.68 -15.43 2.70
CA LEU A 30 -1.64 -13.98 2.64
C LEU A 30 -2.25 -13.56 1.31
N VAL A 31 -3.35 -12.82 1.37
CA VAL A 31 -4.03 -12.25 0.21
C VAL A 31 -3.86 -10.74 0.25
N VAL A 32 -3.27 -10.16 -0.79
CA VAL A 32 -2.97 -8.73 -0.80
C VAL A 32 -3.55 -8.04 -2.02
N PHE A 33 -3.96 -6.79 -1.81
CA PHE A 33 -4.48 -5.87 -2.81
C PHE A 33 -3.75 -4.54 -2.68
N GLY A 34 -3.62 -3.81 -3.78
CA GLY A 34 -2.96 -2.51 -3.71
C GLY A 34 -2.43 -2.00 -5.04
N ASP A 35 -1.42 -1.16 -4.93
CA ASP A 35 -0.78 -0.52 -6.07
C ASP A 35 0.68 -0.99 -6.25
N SER A 36 1.53 -0.14 -6.85
CA SER A 36 2.95 -0.45 -7.11
C SER A 36 3.76 -0.81 -5.86
N TYR A 37 3.36 -0.36 -4.67
CA TYR A 37 4.04 -0.73 -3.42
C TYR A 37 3.77 -2.18 -3.01
N THR A 38 2.85 -2.85 -3.69
CA THR A 38 2.42 -4.23 -3.38
C THR A 38 2.54 -5.15 -4.59
N ASP A 39 2.41 -4.60 -5.83
CA ASP A 39 2.51 -5.38 -7.07
C ASP A 39 3.91 -5.96 -7.22
N GLU A 40 3.96 -7.25 -7.46
CA GLU A 40 5.21 -7.96 -7.69
C GLU A 40 5.50 -8.18 -9.18
N SER A 41 4.49 -8.50 -9.97
CA SER A 41 4.68 -8.86 -11.38
C SER A 41 3.40 -8.81 -12.21
N ARG A 42 2.30 -8.35 -11.63
CA ARG A 42 1.00 -8.39 -12.31
C ARG A 42 0.93 -7.35 -13.42
N LEU A 43 1.46 -6.14 -13.20
CA LEU A 43 1.56 -5.15 -14.26
C LEU A 43 2.45 -5.61 -15.40
N ASP A 44 3.59 -6.24 -15.10
CA ASP A 44 4.51 -6.75 -16.10
C ASP A 44 3.86 -7.85 -16.96
N TYR A 45 3.08 -8.72 -16.31
CA TYR A 45 2.29 -9.71 -17.05
C TYR A 45 1.35 -9.04 -18.04
N PHE A 46 0.57 -8.05 -17.62
CA PHE A 46 -0.34 -7.31 -18.52
C PHE A 46 0.42 -6.67 -19.68
N THR A 47 1.55 -6.02 -19.37
CA THR A 47 2.38 -5.35 -20.39
C THR A 47 2.92 -6.35 -21.42
N ALA A 48 3.41 -7.49 -20.98
CA ALA A 48 3.95 -8.53 -21.84
C ALA A 48 2.88 -9.26 -22.67
N HIS A 49 1.59 -9.21 -22.27
CA HIS A 49 0.49 -9.94 -22.89
C HIS A 49 -0.60 -9.03 -23.49
N ASN A 50 -0.20 -7.87 -24.04
CA ASN A 50 -1.11 -6.90 -24.68
C ASN A 50 -2.32 -6.53 -23.79
N ASN A 51 -2.05 -6.29 -22.50
CA ASN A 51 -3.02 -5.99 -21.46
C ASN A 51 -4.07 -7.10 -21.19
N THR A 52 -3.78 -8.32 -21.60
CA THR A 52 -4.61 -9.48 -21.23
C THR A 52 -4.31 -9.87 -19.78
N PRO A 53 -5.34 -10.07 -18.94
CA PRO A 53 -5.13 -10.49 -17.56
C PRO A 53 -4.51 -11.90 -17.48
N PRO A 54 -3.77 -12.20 -16.41
CA PRO A 54 -3.36 -13.56 -16.13
C PRO A 54 -4.58 -14.50 -16.13
N PRO A 55 -4.47 -15.70 -16.73
CA PRO A 55 -5.52 -16.70 -16.63
C PRO A 55 -5.91 -16.97 -15.17
N VAL A 56 -7.20 -17.12 -14.91
CA VAL A 56 -7.70 -17.45 -13.57
C VAL A 56 -7.04 -18.74 -13.08
N GLY A 57 -6.41 -18.68 -11.92
CA GLY A 57 -5.64 -19.80 -11.34
C GLY A 57 -4.16 -19.83 -11.68
N LEU A 58 -3.65 -18.82 -12.38
CA LEU A 58 -2.21 -18.64 -12.59
C LEU A 58 -1.63 -17.82 -11.41
N LEU A 59 -0.81 -18.47 -10.59
CA LEU A 59 0.04 -17.74 -9.66
C LEU A 59 1.24 -17.18 -10.43
N LEU A 60 1.38 -15.87 -10.41
CA LEU A 60 2.50 -15.22 -11.04
C LEU A 60 3.79 -15.52 -10.28
N PRO A 61 4.94 -15.60 -10.97
CA PRO A 61 6.22 -15.81 -10.32
C PRO A 61 6.62 -14.60 -9.48
N GLU A 62 7.57 -14.82 -8.59
CA GLU A 62 8.27 -13.75 -7.89
C GLU A 62 9.00 -12.86 -8.90
N SER A 63 8.99 -11.54 -8.63
CA SER A 63 9.86 -10.58 -9.31
C SER A 63 10.96 -10.12 -8.37
N LEU A 64 12.16 -9.94 -8.93
CA LEU A 64 13.30 -9.31 -8.25
C LEU A 64 13.48 -7.87 -8.71
N ASP A 65 12.57 -7.37 -9.53
CA ASP A 65 12.62 -6.05 -10.16
C ASP A 65 11.19 -5.48 -10.29
N ALA A 66 10.51 -5.36 -9.16
CA ALA A 66 9.22 -4.68 -9.08
C ALA A 66 9.41 -3.16 -9.22
N SER A 67 8.33 -2.39 -9.21
CA SER A 67 8.37 -0.92 -9.35
C SER A 67 9.31 -0.22 -8.37
N ASP A 68 9.68 -0.90 -7.29
CA ASP A 68 10.53 -0.41 -6.20
C ASP A 68 12.01 -0.86 -6.40
N GLY A 69 12.34 -1.38 -7.58
CA GLY A 69 13.67 -1.83 -7.95
C GLY A 69 14.15 -3.10 -7.25
N GLY A 70 13.22 -3.87 -6.66
CA GLY A 70 13.53 -5.08 -5.93
C GLY A 70 12.27 -5.86 -5.57
N ARG A 71 12.30 -6.55 -4.46
CA ARG A 71 11.16 -7.31 -3.92
C ARG A 71 10.26 -6.43 -3.06
N VAL A 72 8.96 -6.61 -3.19
CA VAL A 72 7.96 -5.88 -2.39
C VAL A 72 7.65 -6.60 -1.06
N TRP A 73 7.12 -5.85 -0.09
CA TRP A 73 6.87 -6.30 1.29
C TRP A 73 6.07 -7.61 1.41
N PRO A 74 5.04 -7.93 0.59
CA PRO A 74 4.26 -9.14 0.80
C PRO A 74 5.08 -10.41 0.50
N ARG A 75 6.07 -10.33 -0.38
CA ARG A 75 6.98 -11.45 -0.64
C ARG A 75 7.81 -11.76 0.60
N TYR A 76 8.38 -10.74 1.25
CA TYR A 76 9.11 -10.91 2.51
C TYR A 76 8.22 -11.45 3.63
N VAL A 77 6.96 -10.96 3.76
CA VAL A 77 6.01 -11.52 4.73
C VAL A 77 5.74 -13.00 4.46
N SER A 78 5.58 -13.38 3.20
CA SER A 78 5.40 -14.79 2.80
C SER A 78 6.61 -15.64 3.21
N GLU A 79 7.82 -15.16 2.98
CA GLU A 79 9.06 -15.86 3.39
C GLU A 79 9.18 -15.97 4.92
N TYR A 80 8.97 -14.89 5.66
CA TYR A 80 9.09 -14.88 7.12
C TYR A 80 8.05 -15.75 7.82
N SER A 81 6.86 -15.85 7.25
CA SER A 81 5.73 -16.61 7.84
C SER A 81 5.61 -18.03 7.32
N GLY A 82 6.12 -18.31 6.12
CA GLY A 82 5.86 -19.53 5.36
C GLY A 82 4.46 -19.59 4.77
N ALA A 83 3.71 -18.49 4.76
CA ALA A 83 2.38 -18.41 4.19
C ALA A 83 2.43 -18.33 2.66
N LYS A 84 1.44 -18.95 2.00
CA LYS A 84 1.29 -18.81 0.55
C LYS A 84 0.79 -17.40 0.21
N LEU A 85 1.50 -16.73 -0.67
CA LEU A 85 1.14 -15.40 -1.16
C LEU A 85 0.17 -15.50 -2.35
N TYR A 86 -0.90 -14.70 -2.29
CA TYR A 86 -1.82 -14.41 -3.38
C TYR A 86 -1.83 -12.89 -3.58
N ASN A 87 -1.03 -12.41 -4.52
CA ASN A 87 -0.87 -10.99 -4.79
C ASN A 87 -1.75 -10.56 -5.97
N TYR A 88 -2.74 -9.71 -5.71
CA TYR A 88 -3.66 -9.18 -6.72
C TYR A 88 -3.36 -7.74 -7.08
N ALA A 89 -2.45 -7.09 -6.38
CA ALA A 89 -2.07 -5.70 -6.61
C ALA A 89 -1.60 -5.46 -8.05
N ILE A 90 -1.87 -4.26 -8.56
CA ILE A 90 -1.44 -3.84 -9.90
C ILE A 90 -0.79 -2.46 -9.77
N ALA A 91 0.44 -2.31 -10.26
CA ALA A 91 1.14 -1.02 -10.22
C ALA A 91 0.34 0.09 -10.93
N GLY A 92 0.27 1.26 -10.29
CA GLY A 92 -0.61 2.35 -10.69
C GLY A 92 -2.05 2.17 -10.20
N GLY A 93 -2.32 1.16 -9.36
CA GLY A 93 -3.64 0.83 -8.82
C GLY A 93 -4.30 1.98 -8.07
N ILE A 94 -5.61 2.11 -8.26
CA ILE A 94 -6.52 3.01 -7.57
C ILE A 94 -7.66 2.21 -6.95
N CYS A 95 -8.43 2.80 -6.05
CA CYS A 95 -9.55 2.06 -5.45
C CYS A 95 -10.66 1.76 -6.47
N THR A 96 -11.09 2.75 -7.27
CA THR A 96 -12.11 2.57 -8.31
C THR A 96 -12.03 3.63 -9.40
N THR A 97 -12.32 3.24 -10.64
CA THR A 97 -12.43 4.15 -11.78
C THR A 97 -13.63 5.10 -11.70
N SER A 98 -14.59 4.82 -10.83
CA SER A 98 -15.72 5.71 -10.59
C SER A 98 -15.31 7.01 -9.89
N ILE A 99 -14.22 6.98 -9.11
CA ILE A 99 -13.67 8.17 -8.45
C ILE A 99 -12.62 8.81 -9.34
N VAL A 100 -11.71 7.98 -9.86
CA VAL A 100 -10.58 8.42 -10.66
C VAL A 100 -10.65 7.75 -12.03
N PRO A 101 -11.21 8.42 -13.04
CA PRO A 101 -11.36 7.86 -14.37
C PRO A 101 -9.98 7.79 -15.06
N GLN A 102 -9.23 6.73 -14.82
CA GLN A 102 -7.98 6.46 -15.50
C GLN A 102 -8.16 5.32 -16.51
N ALA A 103 -8.12 5.66 -17.81
CA ALA A 103 -7.82 4.66 -18.83
C ALA A 103 -6.29 4.59 -18.98
N ARG A 104 -5.67 3.42 -18.89
CA ARG A 104 -4.30 3.28 -19.35
C ARG A 104 -4.21 3.55 -20.83
N ALA A 105 -3.19 4.30 -21.25
CA ALA A 105 -3.01 4.78 -22.62
C ALA A 105 -2.93 3.67 -23.70
N THR A 106 -2.85 2.40 -23.30
CA THR A 106 -2.60 1.26 -24.21
C THR A 106 -3.73 0.23 -24.29
N SER A 107 -4.77 0.32 -23.45
CA SER A 107 -5.94 -0.60 -23.52
C SER A 107 -7.19 0.09 -23.02
N LYS A 108 -8.29 -0.07 -23.76
CA LYS A 108 -9.62 0.43 -23.40
C LYS A 108 -10.25 -0.34 -22.23
N ASP A 109 -9.72 -1.51 -21.88
CA ASP A 109 -10.40 -2.50 -21.04
C ASP A 109 -9.66 -2.84 -19.74
N LEU A 110 -8.41 -2.37 -19.53
CA LEU A 110 -7.67 -2.64 -18.31
C LEU A 110 -7.59 -1.42 -17.41
N TYR A 111 -8.22 -1.54 -16.26
CA TYR A 111 -8.10 -0.59 -15.18
C TYR A 111 -7.25 -1.21 -14.04
N ALA A 112 -6.12 -0.59 -13.69
CA ALA A 112 -5.42 -0.92 -12.46
C ALA A 112 -6.25 -0.39 -11.29
N ALA A 113 -7.24 -1.17 -10.86
CA ALA A 113 -8.19 -0.76 -9.83
C ALA A 113 -8.66 -1.93 -8.97
N ILE A 114 -8.80 -1.65 -7.67
CA ILE A 114 -9.25 -2.66 -6.69
C ILE A 114 -10.61 -3.23 -7.09
N LEU A 115 -11.61 -2.36 -7.29
CA LEU A 115 -12.99 -2.83 -7.45
C LEU A 115 -13.28 -3.43 -8.82
N GLU A 116 -12.61 -2.98 -9.88
CA GLU A 116 -12.86 -3.37 -11.26
C GLU A 116 -11.99 -4.54 -11.75
N THR A 117 -10.79 -4.73 -11.16
CA THR A 117 -9.84 -5.73 -11.66
C THR A 117 -9.36 -6.70 -10.58
N GLU A 118 -8.81 -6.19 -9.48
CA GLU A 118 -8.18 -7.04 -8.46
C GLU A 118 -9.21 -7.90 -7.72
N MET A 119 -10.30 -7.30 -7.25
CA MET A 119 -11.37 -8.02 -6.56
C MET A 119 -12.09 -9.04 -7.45
N PRO A 120 -12.48 -8.74 -8.71
CA PRO A 120 -13.06 -9.73 -9.59
C PRO A 120 -12.12 -10.91 -9.87
N THR A 121 -10.82 -10.66 -10.05
CA THR A 121 -9.82 -11.72 -10.23
C THR A 121 -9.74 -12.62 -9.02
N TRP A 122 -9.59 -12.04 -7.82
CA TRP A 122 -9.59 -12.79 -6.58
C TRP A 122 -10.88 -13.61 -6.37
N LEU A 123 -12.04 -13.01 -6.65
CA LEU A 123 -13.32 -13.70 -6.52
C LEU A 123 -13.42 -14.91 -7.45
N ALA A 124 -12.99 -14.77 -8.69
CA ALA A 124 -12.97 -15.88 -9.66
C ALA A 124 -12.03 -17.01 -9.15
N GLU A 125 -10.85 -16.67 -8.66
CA GLU A 125 -9.89 -17.65 -8.15
C GLU A 125 -10.34 -18.28 -6.83
N SER A 126 -11.06 -17.55 -5.98
CA SER A 126 -11.60 -18.08 -4.72
C SER A 126 -12.62 -19.20 -4.93
N GLN A 127 -13.25 -19.25 -6.11
CA GLN A 127 -14.24 -20.25 -6.48
C GLN A 127 -13.67 -21.37 -7.36
N LEU A 128 -12.43 -21.22 -7.84
CA LEU A 128 -11.82 -22.17 -8.76
C LEU A 128 -11.41 -23.47 -8.06
N ALA A 129 -11.66 -24.61 -8.70
CA ALA A 129 -11.09 -25.88 -8.29
C ALA A 129 -9.58 -25.94 -8.59
N SER A 130 -8.82 -26.65 -7.78
CA SER A 130 -7.38 -26.85 -8.07
C SER A 130 -7.20 -27.67 -9.34
N THR A 131 -6.32 -27.20 -10.23
CA THR A 131 -5.95 -27.92 -11.46
C THR A 131 -5.26 -29.27 -11.21
N HIS A 132 -4.59 -29.40 -10.05
CA HIS A 132 -3.88 -30.62 -9.66
C HIS A 132 -4.72 -31.58 -8.82
N SER A 133 -5.89 -31.17 -8.39
CA SER A 133 -6.81 -31.98 -7.58
C SER A 133 -8.21 -31.39 -7.69
N PRO A 134 -9.09 -31.95 -8.54
CA PRO A 134 -10.44 -31.41 -8.77
C PRO A 134 -11.31 -31.29 -7.52
N HIS A 135 -10.96 -32.01 -6.45
CA HIS A 135 -11.65 -31.95 -5.15
C HIS A 135 -11.05 -30.90 -4.19
N LYS A 136 -9.95 -30.22 -4.57
CA LYS A 136 -9.34 -29.13 -3.77
C LYS A 136 -9.57 -27.82 -4.47
N LYS A 137 -9.85 -26.77 -3.71
CA LYS A 137 -9.92 -25.41 -4.26
C LYS A 137 -8.51 -24.93 -4.61
N PHE A 138 -8.39 -24.13 -5.66
CA PHE A 138 -7.15 -23.40 -6.00
C PHE A 138 -6.71 -22.53 -4.82
N TYR A 139 -7.66 -21.80 -4.27
CA TYR A 139 -7.52 -21.02 -3.06
C TYR A 139 -7.90 -21.87 -1.86
N THR A 140 -6.90 -22.29 -1.08
CA THR A 140 -7.10 -23.23 0.05
C THR A 140 -7.35 -22.53 1.38
N GLY A 141 -7.56 -21.23 1.37
CA GLY A 141 -7.77 -20.43 2.58
C GLY A 141 -9.08 -20.71 3.27
N SER A 142 -9.05 -20.66 4.59
CA SER A 142 -10.21 -20.58 5.47
C SER A 142 -10.25 -19.24 6.18
N ALA A 143 -11.38 -18.90 6.81
CA ALA A 143 -11.50 -17.67 7.59
C ALA A 143 -10.44 -17.57 8.71
N ASP A 144 -10.03 -18.73 9.24
CA ASP A 144 -9.16 -18.79 10.41
C ASP A 144 -7.66 -18.77 10.06
N ASP A 145 -7.29 -19.12 8.84
CA ASP A 145 -5.90 -19.23 8.43
C ASP A 145 -5.51 -18.32 7.24
N THR A 146 -6.42 -17.40 6.86
CA THR A 146 -6.20 -16.44 5.79
C THR A 146 -6.22 -15.01 6.31
N LEU A 147 -5.17 -14.27 5.94
CA LEU A 147 -5.03 -12.85 6.21
C LEU A 147 -5.23 -12.07 4.92
N TYR A 148 -6.04 -11.03 4.99
CA TYR A 148 -6.28 -10.10 3.89
C TYR A 148 -5.66 -8.74 4.23
N ALA A 149 -4.77 -8.26 3.39
CA ALA A 149 -4.15 -6.95 3.57
C ALA A 149 -4.40 -6.06 2.35
N MET A 150 -4.57 -4.77 2.61
CA MET A 150 -4.76 -3.77 1.55
C MET A 150 -3.91 -2.55 1.85
N TRP A 151 -3.09 -2.15 0.86
CA TRP A 151 -2.30 -0.93 0.87
C TRP A 151 -2.56 -0.16 -0.42
N ILE A 152 -3.39 0.88 -0.34
CA ILE A 152 -3.88 1.64 -1.47
C ILE A 152 -4.05 3.11 -1.09
N GLY A 153 -3.98 4.02 -2.06
CA GLY A 153 -4.27 5.43 -1.87
C GLY A 153 -3.21 6.36 -2.43
N VAL A 154 -1.99 5.87 -2.66
CA VAL A 154 -0.90 6.69 -3.22
C VAL A 154 -1.30 7.28 -4.57
N ASN A 155 -1.92 6.49 -5.42
CA ASN A 155 -2.39 6.95 -6.72
C ASN A 155 -3.72 7.71 -6.63
N ASP A 156 -4.66 7.27 -5.78
CA ASP A 156 -5.96 7.94 -5.63
C ASP A 156 -5.82 9.41 -5.25
N ILE A 157 -4.99 9.70 -4.24
CA ILE A 157 -4.75 11.06 -3.77
C ILE A 157 -3.56 11.74 -4.47
N GLY A 158 -2.91 11.05 -5.40
CA GLY A 158 -1.66 11.47 -6.02
C GLY A 158 -1.79 12.51 -7.12
N LYS A 159 -0.61 12.84 -7.69
CA LYS A 159 -0.34 13.91 -8.67
C LYS A 159 -1.16 13.91 -9.97
N LYS A 160 -1.83 12.80 -10.28
CA LYS A 160 -2.67 12.68 -11.49
C LYS A 160 -4.16 12.66 -11.18
N ASN A 161 -4.55 12.67 -9.91
CA ASN A 161 -5.90 12.38 -9.46
C ASN A 161 -6.45 13.45 -8.49
N ILE A 162 -6.82 13.10 -7.27
CA ILE A 162 -7.47 14.03 -6.34
C ILE A 162 -6.58 15.24 -6.03
N PHE A 163 -5.25 15.08 -6.01
CA PHE A 163 -4.34 16.19 -5.75
C PHE A 163 -4.50 17.36 -6.73
N VAL A 164 -4.82 17.08 -7.99
CA VAL A 164 -4.98 18.05 -9.08
C VAL A 164 -6.43 18.22 -9.51
N ASP A 165 -7.38 17.85 -8.65
CA ASP A 165 -8.82 17.99 -8.87
C ASP A 165 -9.32 17.27 -10.15
N SER A 166 -8.67 16.14 -10.51
CA SER A 166 -9.01 15.34 -11.70
C SER A 166 -10.00 14.19 -11.40
N GLN A 167 -10.49 14.09 -10.18
CA GLN A 167 -11.49 13.09 -9.81
C GLN A 167 -12.87 13.41 -10.42
N THR A 168 -13.72 12.41 -10.47
CA THR A 168 -15.11 12.56 -10.90
C THR A 168 -15.83 13.62 -10.05
N PRO A 169 -16.52 14.60 -10.65
CA PRO A 169 -17.25 15.62 -9.89
C PRO A 169 -18.20 15.02 -8.86
N GLY A 170 -18.19 15.56 -7.65
CA GLY A 170 -18.97 15.06 -6.51
C GLY A 170 -18.30 13.97 -5.69
N THR A 171 -17.10 13.51 -6.08
CA THR A 171 -16.28 12.59 -5.30
C THR A 171 -15.19 13.33 -4.51
N SER A 172 -14.69 12.71 -3.45
CA SER A 172 -13.76 13.33 -2.50
C SER A 172 -12.90 12.28 -1.79
N LEU A 173 -12.05 12.71 -0.86
CA LEU A 173 -11.29 11.83 0.02
C LEU A 173 -12.20 10.86 0.80
N THR A 174 -13.38 11.30 1.22
CA THR A 174 -14.34 10.41 1.91
C THR A 174 -14.90 9.35 0.98
N THR A 175 -15.17 9.68 -0.29
CA THR A 175 -15.60 8.71 -1.30
C THR A 175 -14.52 7.66 -1.55
N PHE A 176 -13.25 8.07 -1.57
CA PHE A 176 -12.11 7.14 -1.67
C PHE A 176 -12.06 6.18 -0.46
N THR A 177 -12.16 6.71 0.77
CA THR A 177 -12.13 5.85 1.95
C THR A 177 -13.31 4.90 2.01
N ASP A 178 -14.51 5.33 1.60
CA ASP A 178 -15.69 4.46 1.48
C ASP A 178 -15.47 3.34 0.45
N CYS A 179 -14.80 3.64 -0.67
CA CYS A 179 -14.42 2.62 -1.66
C CYS A 179 -13.56 1.51 -1.05
N VAL A 180 -12.60 1.86 -0.20
CA VAL A 180 -11.76 0.87 0.50
C VAL A 180 -12.62 -0.06 1.37
N PHE A 181 -13.61 0.47 2.09
CA PHE A 181 -14.54 -0.36 2.85
C PHE A 181 -15.47 -1.21 1.97
N ILE A 182 -15.84 -0.74 0.77
CA ILE A 182 -16.57 -1.57 -0.21
C ILE A 182 -15.71 -2.78 -0.63
N ALA A 183 -14.41 -2.60 -0.82
CA ALA A 183 -13.52 -3.72 -1.10
C ALA A 183 -13.48 -4.74 0.05
N PHE A 184 -13.34 -4.29 1.29
CA PHE A 184 -13.42 -5.17 2.47
C PHE A 184 -14.80 -5.84 2.64
N ASP A 185 -15.89 -5.20 2.24
CA ASP A 185 -17.22 -5.84 2.19
C ASP A 185 -17.23 -7.05 1.26
N ARG A 186 -16.62 -6.93 0.08
CA ARG A 186 -16.54 -8.04 -0.87
C ARG A 186 -15.73 -9.20 -0.25
N ILE A 187 -14.62 -8.89 0.43
CA ILE A 187 -13.82 -9.90 1.12
C ILE A 187 -14.63 -10.56 2.26
N TYR A 188 -15.30 -9.75 3.08
CA TYR A 188 -16.09 -10.24 4.20
C TYR A 188 -17.26 -11.13 3.75
N LYS A 189 -18.00 -10.71 2.72
CA LYS A 189 -19.11 -11.47 2.13
C LYS A 189 -18.66 -12.83 1.54
N ASN A 190 -17.39 -12.93 1.15
CA ASN A 190 -16.78 -14.15 0.64
C ASN A 190 -15.98 -14.93 1.70
N GLY A 191 -16.23 -14.68 2.99
CA GLY A 191 -15.70 -15.47 4.10
C GLY A 191 -14.46 -14.92 4.77
N GLY A 192 -13.86 -13.80 4.31
CA GLY A 192 -12.75 -13.17 4.99
C GLY A 192 -13.11 -12.66 6.38
N ARG A 193 -12.22 -12.82 7.35
CA ARG A 193 -12.46 -12.43 8.75
C ARG A 193 -11.27 -11.76 9.43
N LYS A 194 -10.12 -11.70 8.80
CA LYS A 194 -8.90 -11.13 9.37
C LYS A 194 -8.31 -10.13 8.40
N PHE A 195 -8.36 -8.87 8.76
CA PHE A 195 -8.10 -7.74 7.89
C PHE A 195 -6.96 -6.87 8.41
N VAL A 196 -6.03 -6.50 7.54
CA VAL A 196 -5.04 -5.47 7.79
C VAL A 196 -5.25 -4.36 6.76
N LEU A 197 -5.66 -3.20 7.24
CA LEU A 197 -5.66 -1.97 6.45
C LEU A 197 -4.35 -1.24 6.72
N MET A 198 -3.53 -1.07 5.67
CA MET A 198 -2.33 -0.26 5.74
C MET A 198 -2.69 1.16 5.31
N ASN A 199 -2.38 2.14 6.16
CA ASN A 199 -2.72 3.52 5.86
C ASN A 199 -1.74 4.16 4.85
N VAL A 200 -2.07 5.34 4.35
CA VAL A 200 -1.23 6.03 3.35
C VAL A 200 0.08 6.50 4.00
N PRO A 201 1.25 6.23 3.39
CA PRO A 201 2.53 6.70 3.89
C PRO A 201 2.59 8.24 3.88
N PRO A 202 3.57 8.87 4.54
CA PRO A 202 3.69 10.34 4.57
C PRO A 202 4.19 10.86 3.23
N LEU A 203 3.28 10.98 2.24
CA LEU A 203 3.61 11.34 0.86
C LEU A 203 4.33 12.70 0.75
N GLU A 204 4.12 13.59 1.69
CA GLU A 204 4.83 14.86 1.81
C GLU A 204 6.35 14.72 1.99
N LEU A 205 6.81 13.55 2.43
CA LEU A 205 8.24 13.22 2.57
C LEU A 205 8.82 12.56 1.31
N HIS A 206 7.97 12.10 0.39
CA HIS A 206 8.45 11.47 -0.84
C HIS A 206 9.02 12.54 -1.79
N PRO A 207 10.16 12.31 -2.45
CA PRO A 207 10.84 13.31 -3.28
C PRO A 207 9.91 13.99 -4.29
N ILE A 208 8.93 13.28 -4.84
CA ILE A 208 7.98 13.86 -5.79
C ILE A 208 7.09 14.96 -5.19
N TYR A 209 6.86 14.96 -3.87
CA TYR A 209 6.02 15.93 -3.16
C TYR A 209 6.78 16.75 -2.12
N ALA A 210 8.04 16.43 -1.86
CA ALA A 210 8.82 17.05 -0.81
C ALA A 210 9.12 18.54 -1.09
N THR A 211 9.46 19.28 -0.02
CA THR A 211 9.89 20.67 -0.11
C THR A 211 11.28 20.78 -0.76
N PRO A 212 11.70 21.97 -1.24
CA PRO A 212 13.05 22.17 -1.78
C PRO A 212 14.15 21.79 -0.79
N GLU A 213 13.97 22.09 0.50
CA GLU A 213 14.93 21.79 1.56
C GLU A 213 15.09 20.28 1.77
N ASN A 214 14.04 19.51 1.44
CA ASN A 214 14.01 18.06 1.50
C ASN A 214 14.25 17.41 0.12
N LYS A 215 15.00 18.05 -0.74
CA LYS A 215 15.34 17.58 -2.09
C LYS A 215 14.12 17.26 -2.97
N GLY A 216 13.02 18.00 -2.79
CA GLY A 216 11.82 17.84 -3.62
C GLY A 216 12.13 17.98 -5.10
N VAL A 217 11.67 17.03 -5.90
CA VAL A 217 11.85 17.01 -7.36
C VAL A 217 11.33 18.30 -7.97
N PRO A 218 12.11 19.02 -8.81
CA PRO A 218 11.69 20.30 -9.37
C PRO A 218 10.53 20.15 -10.36
N PRO A 219 9.81 21.26 -10.68
CA PRO A 219 8.80 21.29 -11.74
C PRO A 219 9.39 20.95 -13.11
N GLY A 220 8.54 20.47 -14.02
CA GLY A 220 8.92 20.20 -15.41
C GLY A 220 9.66 18.90 -15.63
N THR A 221 9.71 18.03 -14.63
CA THR A 221 10.27 16.69 -14.82
C THR A 221 9.28 15.79 -15.60
N PRO A 222 9.81 14.76 -16.27
CA PRO A 222 8.97 13.83 -17.05
C PRO A 222 7.86 13.18 -16.24
N ASP A 223 8.12 12.89 -14.97
CA ASP A 223 7.15 12.25 -14.08
C ASP A 223 5.98 13.17 -13.72
N TRP A 224 6.21 14.47 -13.74
CA TRP A 224 5.17 15.46 -13.47
C TRP A 224 5.41 16.75 -14.24
N PRO A 225 5.16 16.76 -15.58
CA PRO A 225 5.46 17.91 -16.44
C PRO A 225 4.80 19.23 -16.00
N ASN A 226 3.57 19.13 -15.47
CA ASN A 226 2.78 20.29 -15.02
C ASN A 226 2.82 20.47 -13.50
N LYS A 227 3.88 20.03 -12.83
CA LYS A 227 4.03 20.20 -11.39
C LYS A 227 4.00 21.69 -11.01
N PRO A 228 3.20 22.09 -9.99
CA PRO A 228 3.22 23.47 -9.49
C PRO A 228 4.61 23.87 -9.03
N SER A 229 4.97 25.13 -9.28
CA SER A 229 6.31 25.66 -8.96
C SER A 229 6.55 25.87 -7.46
N ASN A 230 5.49 26.07 -6.68
CA ASN A 230 5.57 26.20 -5.23
C ASN A 230 5.62 24.84 -4.55
N LEU A 231 6.81 24.27 -4.40
CA LEU A 231 6.98 22.93 -3.81
C LEU A 231 6.54 22.88 -2.32
N THR A 232 6.67 23.99 -1.60
CA THR A 232 6.20 24.05 -0.20
C THR A 232 4.68 23.89 -0.12
N GLU A 233 3.95 24.52 -1.03
CA GLU A 233 2.50 24.37 -1.13
C GLU A 233 2.10 22.96 -1.59
N VAL A 234 2.83 22.37 -2.55
CA VAL A 234 2.65 20.98 -2.98
C VAL A 234 2.80 20.03 -1.80
N SER A 235 3.89 20.16 -1.04
CA SER A 235 4.16 19.33 0.13
C SER A 235 3.09 19.50 1.21
N PHE A 236 2.69 20.73 1.50
CA PHE A 236 1.67 21.01 2.51
C PHE A 236 0.28 20.44 2.11
N LYS A 237 -0.15 20.63 0.86
CA LYS A 237 -1.40 20.06 0.35
C LYS A 237 -1.38 18.52 0.43
N MET A 238 -0.24 17.90 0.09
CA MET A 238 -0.10 16.44 0.19
C MET A 238 -0.15 15.96 1.65
N TYR A 239 0.48 16.69 2.57
CA TYR A 239 0.36 16.43 4.00
C TYR A 239 -1.08 16.49 4.49
N GLU A 240 -1.85 17.52 4.09
CA GLU A 240 -3.26 17.65 4.46
C GLU A 240 -4.10 16.46 3.95
N TYR A 241 -3.93 16.06 2.70
CA TYR A 241 -4.68 14.94 2.10
C TYR A 241 -4.33 13.61 2.77
N THR A 242 -3.05 13.34 2.94
CA THR A 242 -2.58 12.13 3.61
C THR A 242 -3.07 12.06 5.05
N SER A 243 -2.98 13.18 5.78
CA SER A 243 -3.45 13.27 7.17
C SER A 243 -4.94 13.06 7.28
N ALA A 244 -5.74 13.70 6.40
CA ALA A 244 -7.19 13.56 6.39
C ALA A 244 -7.62 12.10 6.11
N VAL A 245 -7.05 11.45 5.11
CA VAL A 245 -7.34 10.05 4.79
C VAL A 245 -6.99 9.13 5.98
N ASN A 246 -5.81 9.33 6.57
CA ASN A 246 -5.36 8.50 7.67
C ASN A 246 -6.19 8.67 8.94
N GLU A 247 -6.63 9.88 9.26
CA GLU A 247 -7.57 10.12 10.36
C GLU A 247 -8.95 9.51 10.07
N ILE A 248 -9.43 9.56 8.81
CA ILE A 248 -10.67 8.87 8.44
C ILE A 248 -10.52 7.36 8.68
N PHE A 249 -9.47 6.71 8.21
CA PHE A 249 -9.23 5.27 8.44
C PHE A 249 -9.15 4.92 9.93
N LYS A 250 -8.45 5.72 10.72
CA LYS A 250 -8.31 5.55 12.15
C LYS A 250 -9.65 5.51 12.89
N PHE A 251 -10.61 6.34 12.51
CA PHE A 251 -11.93 6.40 13.14
C PHE A 251 -12.98 5.53 12.45
N GLN A 252 -12.86 5.34 11.15
CA GLN A 252 -13.81 4.51 10.39
C GLN A 252 -13.71 3.04 10.76
N VAL A 253 -12.51 2.47 10.96
CA VAL A 253 -12.40 1.04 11.29
C VAL A 253 -13.14 0.68 12.59
N PRO A 254 -12.89 1.34 13.74
CA PRO A 254 -13.66 1.04 14.96
C PRO A 254 -15.13 1.39 14.83
N PHE A 255 -15.50 2.45 14.10
CA PHE A 255 -16.90 2.77 13.85
C PHE A 255 -17.61 1.64 13.09
N GLN A 256 -17.04 1.16 11.99
CA GLN A 256 -17.61 0.10 11.17
C GLN A 256 -17.69 -1.23 11.95
N GLN A 257 -16.68 -1.51 12.78
CA GLN A 257 -16.61 -2.74 13.55
C GLN A 257 -17.57 -2.73 14.74
N HIS A 258 -17.59 -1.67 15.54
CA HIS A 258 -18.28 -1.68 16.84
C HIS A 258 -19.62 -0.92 16.84
N VAL A 259 -19.75 0.16 16.06
CA VAL A 259 -20.95 0.98 16.01
C VAL A 259 -21.89 0.50 14.91
N ALA A 260 -21.43 0.48 13.68
CA ALA A 260 -22.22 0.03 12.53
C ALA A 260 -22.38 -1.48 12.49
N LYS A 261 -21.53 -2.23 13.21
CA LYS A 261 -21.51 -3.71 13.26
C LYS A 261 -21.49 -4.33 11.85
N ARG A 262 -20.71 -3.74 10.96
CA ARG A 262 -20.65 -4.12 9.54
C ARG A 262 -19.94 -5.45 9.32
N TYR A 263 -19.01 -5.82 10.23
CA TYR A 263 -18.16 -7.01 10.12
C TYR A 263 -18.20 -7.89 11.36
N PRO A 264 -19.35 -8.46 11.75
CA PRO A 264 -19.46 -9.32 12.93
C PRO A 264 -18.46 -10.48 12.89
N GLY A 265 -17.70 -10.67 13.97
CA GLY A 265 -16.72 -11.74 14.09
C GLY A 265 -15.43 -11.54 13.29
N ALA A 266 -15.26 -10.43 12.57
CA ALA A 266 -14.00 -10.10 11.96
C ALA A 266 -13.03 -9.48 12.97
N LYS A 267 -11.73 -9.61 12.70
CA LYS A 267 -10.64 -8.94 13.40
C LYS A 267 -9.99 -7.95 12.48
N TRP A 268 -9.67 -6.77 12.99
CA TRP A 268 -9.03 -5.71 12.24
C TRP A 268 -7.72 -5.28 12.87
N ALA A 269 -6.73 -5.02 12.03
CA ALA A 269 -5.58 -4.20 12.38
C ALA A 269 -5.50 -3.04 11.39
N VAL A 270 -5.27 -1.84 11.91
CA VAL A 270 -4.82 -0.71 11.08
C VAL A 270 -3.32 -0.61 11.28
N TYR A 271 -2.56 -0.91 10.23
CA TYR A 271 -1.12 -0.75 10.22
C TYR A 271 -0.78 0.68 9.81
N VAL A 272 -0.29 1.46 10.77
CA VAL A 272 0.01 2.89 10.63
C VAL A 272 1.38 3.06 9.97
N VAL A 273 1.46 2.69 8.69
CA VAL A 273 2.69 2.79 7.87
C VAL A 273 3.21 4.22 7.82
N ASN A 274 2.30 5.21 7.87
CA ASN A 274 2.67 6.62 7.95
C ASN A 274 3.63 6.91 9.11
N SER A 275 3.35 6.37 10.28
CA SER A 275 4.21 6.56 11.46
C SER A 275 5.52 5.78 11.33
N LEU A 276 5.51 4.60 10.72
CA LEU A 276 6.74 3.85 10.46
C LEU A 276 7.67 4.62 9.51
N PHE A 277 7.16 5.14 8.41
CA PHE A 277 7.96 5.91 7.45
C PHE A 277 8.53 7.19 8.09
N LYS A 278 7.76 7.87 8.93
CA LYS A 278 8.25 9.02 9.71
C LYS A 278 9.37 8.62 10.68
N ASP A 279 9.26 7.45 11.32
CA ASP A 279 10.32 6.94 12.22
C ASP A 279 11.58 6.53 11.42
N ILE A 280 11.43 5.95 10.22
CA ILE A 280 12.56 5.68 9.31
C ILE A 280 13.25 6.98 8.92
N HIS A 281 12.49 7.98 8.47
CA HIS A 281 13.02 9.28 8.05
C HIS A 281 13.78 10.00 9.18
N GLN A 282 13.28 9.92 10.41
CA GLN A 282 13.89 10.57 11.59
C GLN A 282 15.05 9.78 12.19
N ASN A 283 15.08 8.47 12.01
CA ASN A 283 16.04 7.55 12.62
C ASN A 283 16.60 6.54 11.63
N PRO A 284 17.15 6.96 10.46
CA PRO A 284 17.55 6.05 9.39
C PRO A 284 18.50 4.95 9.83
N GLN A 285 19.40 5.24 10.77
CA GLN A 285 20.36 4.29 11.31
C GLN A 285 19.75 3.09 12.04
N LYS A 286 18.46 3.12 12.35
CA LYS A 286 17.75 1.98 12.94
C LYS A 286 17.15 1.04 11.90
N TYR A 287 17.02 1.51 10.67
CA TYR A 287 16.21 0.85 9.65
C TYR A 287 16.95 0.60 8.34
N LEU A 288 17.76 1.56 7.90
CA LEU A 288 18.58 1.40 6.69
C LEU A 288 19.89 0.72 7.07
N ASN A 289 20.27 -0.30 6.31
CA ASN A 289 21.43 -1.14 6.61
C ASN A 289 22.53 -1.08 5.54
N GLY A 290 22.40 -0.12 4.62
CA GLY A 290 23.45 0.16 3.65
C GLY A 290 24.65 0.90 4.25
N THR A 291 25.59 1.26 3.37
CA THR A 291 26.78 2.01 3.77
C THR A 291 26.46 3.48 4.01
N THR A 292 27.14 4.11 4.97
CA THR A 292 26.97 5.54 5.24
C THR A 292 27.61 6.41 4.15
N PRO A 293 27.04 7.59 3.81
CA PRO A 293 25.89 8.23 4.47
C PRO A 293 24.56 7.59 4.09
N LEU A 294 23.63 7.49 5.06
CA LEU A 294 22.26 7.07 4.81
C LEU A 294 21.45 8.25 4.27
N ASP A 295 20.65 8.04 3.24
CA ASP A 295 19.87 9.12 2.59
C ASP A 295 18.36 8.84 2.69
N VAL A 296 17.64 9.78 3.30
CA VAL A 296 16.18 9.76 3.46
C VAL A 296 15.48 10.87 2.68
N LEU A 297 16.24 11.67 1.93
CA LEU A 297 15.75 12.83 1.20
C LEU A 297 15.82 12.63 -0.31
N ASP A 298 16.88 11.99 -0.79
CA ASP A 298 17.08 11.67 -2.20
C ASP A 298 16.64 10.24 -2.50
N PHE A 299 16.68 9.87 -3.78
CA PHE A 299 16.37 8.53 -4.26
C PHE A 299 17.51 8.01 -5.12
N ILE A 300 17.67 6.69 -5.21
CA ILE A 300 18.83 6.12 -5.89
C ILE A 300 18.67 6.07 -7.41
N HIS A 301 17.46 5.83 -7.93
CA HIS A 301 17.19 5.55 -9.34
C HIS A 301 16.60 6.76 -10.06
N HIS A 302 17.40 7.40 -10.90
CA HIS A 302 17.03 8.58 -11.66
C HIS A 302 16.84 8.24 -13.13
N CYS A 303 15.67 8.55 -13.69
CA CYS A 303 15.36 8.35 -15.10
C CYS A 303 15.11 9.68 -15.83
N GLU A 304 15.54 9.72 -17.08
CA GLU A 304 15.09 10.76 -18.02
C GLU A 304 13.66 10.47 -18.52
N ALA A 305 13.13 11.37 -19.35
CA ALA A 305 11.77 11.27 -19.89
C ALA A 305 11.46 9.89 -20.48
N GLY A 306 10.35 9.31 -20.06
CA GLY A 306 9.84 8.05 -20.61
C GLY A 306 10.57 6.80 -20.12
N ALA A 307 11.19 6.86 -18.95
CA ALA A 307 12.03 5.78 -18.40
C ALA A 307 13.21 5.40 -19.31
N ALA A 308 13.64 6.33 -20.16
CA ALA A 308 14.86 6.18 -20.94
C ALA A 308 16.07 6.67 -20.11
N ASN A 309 17.23 6.05 -20.34
CA ASN A 309 18.49 6.45 -19.72
C ASN A 309 18.43 6.59 -18.19
N CYS A 310 17.99 5.54 -17.51
CA CYS A 310 18.00 5.50 -16.05
C CYS A 310 19.42 5.27 -15.53
N THR A 311 19.77 5.95 -14.45
CA THR A 311 21.06 5.81 -13.75
C THR A 311 20.85 5.75 -12.27
N ASP A 312 21.54 4.83 -11.62
CA ASP A 312 21.58 4.78 -10.16
C ASP A 312 22.66 5.75 -9.66
N LEU A 313 22.36 6.48 -8.58
CA LEU A 313 23.37 7.22 -7.84
C LEU A 313 24.44 6.25 -7.30
N PRO A 314 25.68 6.68 -7.18
CA PRO A 314 26.73 5.85 -6.59
C PRO A 314 26.40 5.57 -5.11
N GLY A 315 26.56 4.32 -4.71
CA GLY A 315 26.31 3.89 -3.33
C GLY A 315 25.59 2.56 -3.24
N ASP A 316 25.29 2.18 -2.02
CA ASP A 316 24.52 0.99 -1.71
C ASP A 316 23.02 1.31 -1.72
N ARG A 317 22.22 0.55 -2.45
CA ARG A 317 20.77 0.72 -2.55
C ARG A 317 20.09 0.72 -1.17
N ASP A 318 20.61 -0.06 -0.25
CA ASP A 318 20.10 -0.17 1.12
C ASP A 318 20.41 1.04 1.99
N SER A 319 21.21 2.01 1.47
CA SER A 319 21.45 3.31 2.12
C SER A 319 20.34 4.32 1.89
N PHE A 320 19.48 4.10 0.89
CA PHE A 320 18.43 5.02 0.50
C PHE A 320 17.07 4.62 1.04
N MET A 321 16.29 5.61 1.50
CA MET A 321 14.90 5.38 1.87
C MET A 321 14.01 5.19 0.65
N PHE A 322 14.33 5.85 -0.47
CA PHE A 322 13.54 5.84 -1.69
C PHE A 322 14.33 5.23 -2.86
N TYR A 323 13.63 4.41 -3.66
CA TYR A 323 14.17 3.88 -4.90
C TYR A 323 14.13 4.93 -6.01
N ASP A 324 12.97 5.50 -6.26
CA ASP A 324 12.75 6.63 -7.18
C ASP A 324 12.02 7.77 -6.46
N SER A 325 11.54 8.75 -7.21
CA SER A 325 10.89 9.94 -6.63
C SER A 325 9.59 9.62 -5.84
N LEU A 326 9.01 8.44 -6.00
CA LEU A 326 7.75 8.02 -5.37
C LEU A 326 7.86 6.72 -4.57
N HIS A 327 8.64 5.74 -5.05
CA HIS A 327 8.66 4.41 -4.48
C HIS A 327 9.69 4.27 -3.35
N PRO A 328 9.35 3.58 -2.24
CA PRO A 328 10.33 3.24 -1.21
C PRO A 328 11.37 2.26 -1.75
N SER A 329 12.53 2.18 -1.13
CA SER A 329 13.55 1.19 -1.49
C SER A 329 13.17 -0.22 -1.02
N GLU A 330 13.83 -1.23 -1.59
CA GLU A 330 13.68 -2.62 -1.15
C GLU A 330 14.00 -2.80 0.34
N GLN A 331 14.97 -2.04 0.88
CA GLN A 331 15.25 -2.07 2.32
C GLN A 331 14.05 -1.59 3.14
N VAL A 332 13.37 -0.56 2.69
CA VAL A 332 12.13 -0.10 3.36
C VAL A 332 11.03 -1.16 3.25
N HIS A 333 10.91 -1.89 2.14
CA HIS A 333 9.98 -3.02 2.04
C HIS A 333 10.31 -4.15 3.02
N ARG A 334 11.59 -4.46 3.25
CA ARG A 334 12.00 -5.41 4.31
C ARG A 334 11.58 -4.93 5.69
N VAL A 335 11.75 -3.65 5.97
CA VAL A 335 11.32 -3.03 7.24
C VAL A 335 9.80 -3.07 7.41
N VAL A 336 9.05 -2.75 6.35
CA VAL A 336 7.57 -2.85 6.34
C VAL A 336 7.14 -4.28 6.63
N ALA A 337 7.76 -5.27 5.99
CA ALA A 337 7.43 -6.68 6.18
C ALA A 337 7.73 -7.18 7.60
N GLN A 338 8.87 -6.81 8.18
CA GLN A 338 9.20 -7.15 9.57
C GLN A 338 8.18 -6.58 10.55
N ASN A 339 7.84 -5.28 10.41
CA ASN A 339 6.81 -4.66 11.23
C ASN A 339 5.41 -5.23 10.97
N PHE A 340 5.11 -5.67 9.75
CA PHE A 340 3.86 -6.37 9.45
C PHE A 340 3.76 -7.69 10.23
N MET A 341 4.87 -8.42 10.39
CA MET A 341 4.89 -9.61 11.26
C MET A 341 4.60 -9.25 12.72
N ASP A 342 5.12 -8.11 13.22
CA ASP A 342 4.80 -7.61 14.55
C ASP A 342 3.31 -7.21 14.68
N VAL A 343 2.73 -6.63 13.62
CA VAL A 343 1.27 -6.35 13.56
C VAL A 343 0.47 -7.63 13.72
N ILE A 344 0.79 -8.69 12.99
CA ILE A 344 0.06 -9.97 13.08
C ILE A 344 0.21 -10.60 14.46
N ASN A 345 1.37 -10.42 15.09
CA ASN A 345 1.61 -10.90 16.44
C ASN A 345 0.96 -10.04 17.53
N GLY A 346 0.32 -8.92 17.17
CA GLY A 346 -0.35 -8.02 18.11
C GLY A 346 0.61 -7.17 18.95
N GLY A 347 1.86 -7.04 18.54
CA GLY A 347 2.92 -6.35 19.29
C GLY A 347 3.49 -5.09 18.64
N SER A 348 2.97 -4.68 17.49
CA SER A 348 3.50 -3.51 16.79
C SER A 348 3.07 -2.20 17.46
N LYS A 349 4.05 -1.31 17.69
CA LYS A 349 3.79 0.08 18.09
C LYS A 349 3.18 0.94 16.96
N PHE A 350 3.19 0.41 15.74
CA PHE A 350 2.65 1.04 14.55
C PHE A 350 1.32 0.42 14.12
N ALA A 351 0.55 -0.12 15.05
CA ALA A 351 -0.76 -0.67 14.72
C ALA A 351 -1.79 -0.44 15.82
N THR A 352 -3.04 -0.37 15.42
CA THR A 352 -4.21 -0.43 16.30
C THR A 352 -5.05 -1.66 15.96
N TYR A 353 -5.73 -2.23 16.94
CA TYR A 353 -6.40 -3.53 16.82
C TYR A 353 -7.86 -3.45 17.27
N TRP A 354 -8.75 -4.15 16.53
CA TRP A 354 -10.19 -4.12 16.73
C TRP A 354 -10.83 -5.50 16.55
#